data_d1fc94b26576e40647fd859b403fce20
#
_entry.id   d1fc94b26576e40647fd859b403fce20
#
_cell.length_a   1.000
_cell.length_b   1.000
_cell.length_c   1.000
_cell.angle_alpha   90.00
_cell.angle_beta   90.00
_cell.angle_gamma   90.00
#
_symmetry.space_group_name_H-M   'P 1'
#
loop_
_entity.id
_entity.type
_entity.pdbx_description
1 polymer ?
#
loop_
_entity_poly.entity_id
_entity_poly.type
_entity_poly.pdbx_seq_one_letter_code
_entity_poly.pdbx_strand_id
1 'polypeptide(L)'
;NFKPDFVFHLAAQALVKESYDNPKKTWETNLLGTINVLEALRKIRHKCTAVFITSDKSYKNKEIKRGYVENDELGGSDPYSASKGAVEIAIQSYIKSFFKKNNISIAIGRAGNVIGGGDWSENRILPDCIKSWSRKREVIMRSPNSTRPWQHVFEPISGYLALGQQLESNFKFHGEAFNFGPKEKKDRTVLDLVKEMAIHWKNVKWKIKPNKKMHEAGLLKLNCKKAKNELKWFSTLNYKQTIKLTAEWYKEYYNNKLDIQDVSINQINYYINIAKNKKLSWTK
;
A
#
# COMPACT_ATOMS: atom_id res chain seq x y z
N ASN A 1 -8.99 -1.00 -29.25
CA ASN A 1 -9.14 -2.45 -29.03
C ASN A 1 -7.92 -3.02 -28.31
N PHE A 2 -7.65 -2.50 -27.11
CA PHE A 2 -6.60 -3.02 -26.22
C PHE A 2 -7.08 -4.34 -25.58
N LYS A 3 -6.26 -5.39 -25.66
CA LYS A 3 -6.54 -6.71 -25.08
C LYS A 3 -5.50 -6.99 -23.98
N PRO A 4 -5.73 -6.59 -22.71
CA PRO A 4 -4.76 -6.76 -21.66
C PRO A 4 -4.65 -8.23 -21.23
N ASP A 5 -3.43 -8.74 -21.08
CA ASP A 5 -3.14 -10.02 -20.43
C ASP A 5 -3.17 -9.87 -18.92
N PHE A 6 -2.78 -8.68 -18.41
CA PHE A 6 -2.79 -8.34 -16.99
C PHE A 6 -3.52 -7.03 -16.73
N VAL A 7 -4.26 -7.00 -15.63
CA VAL A 7 -4.89 -5.80 -15.08
C VAL A 7 -4.47 -5.64 -13.62
N PHE A 8 -3.82 -4.52 -13.28
CA PHE A 8 -3.53 -4.12 -11.91
C PHE A 8 -4.40 -2.91 -11.57
N HIS A 9 -5.43 -3.12 -10.76
CA HIS A 9 -6.36 -2.06 -10.38
C HIS A 9 -5.93 -1.41 -9.07
N LEU A 10 -5.16 -0.31 -9.17
CA LEU A 10 -4.67 0.48 -8.03
C LEU A 10 -5.46 1.78 -7.84
N ALA A 11 -6.31 2.13 -8.81
CA ALA A 11 -7.05 3.39 -8.78
C ALA A 11 -8.01 3.42 -7.59
N ALA A 12 -7.87 4.44 -6.74
CA ALA A 12 -8.72 4.66 -5.58
C ALA A 12 -8.58 6.09 -5.05
N GLN A 13 -9.61 6.58 -4.37
CA GLN A 13 -9.46 7.66 -3.39
C GLN A 13 -8.83 7.05 -2.13
N ALA A 14 -7.60 7.46 -1.77
CA ALA A 14 -6.75 6.79 -0.78
C ALA A 14 -6.60 7.56 0.56
N LEU A 15 -7.25 8.71 0.71
CA LEU A 15 -7.07 9.61 1.84
C LEU A 15 -8.23 9.49 2.82
N VAL A 16 -7.95 9.06 4.05
CA VAL A 16 -8.97 8.94 5.11
C VAL A 16 -9.64 10.28 5.38
N LYS A 17 -8.88 11.39 5.49
CA LYS A 17 -9.46 12.70 5.73
C LYS A 17 -10.40 13.12 4.61
N GLU A 18 -10.00 12.97 3.35
CA GLU A 18 -10.86 13.26 2.19
C GLU A 18 -12.17 12.47 2.23
N SER A 19 -12.15 11.26 2.79
CA SER A 19 -13.37 10.45 2.91
C SER A 19 -14.38 10.99 3.90
N TYR A 20 -13.95 11.77 4.89
CA TYR A 20 -14.86 12.51 5.79
C TYR A 20 -15.40 13.77 5.14
N ASP A 21 -14.56 14.46 4.38
CA ASP A 21 -14.94 15.70 3.70
C ASP A 21 -15.86 15.39 2.49
N ASN A 22 -15.60 14.29 1.76
CA ASN A 22 -16.30 13.87 0.55
C ASN A 22 -16.63 12.37 0.56
N PRO A 23 -17.53 11.90 1.44
CA PRO A 23 -17.83 10.47 1.59
C PRO A 23 -18.44 9.85 0.33
N LYS A 24 -19.40 10.53 -0.32
CA LYS A 24 -20.03 10.05 -1.55
C LYS A 24 -18.98 9.78 -2.65
N LYS A 25 -18.10 10.75 -2.91
CA LYS A 25 -17.03 10.62 -3.90
C LYS A 25 -16.10 9.43 -3.58
N THR A 26 -15.83 9.19 -2.28
CA THR A 26 -15.02 8.03 -1.86
C THR A 26 -15.70 6.71 -2.23
N TRP A 27 -17.00 6.57 -1.99
CA TRP A 27 -17.76 5.39 -2.37
C TRP A 27 -17.83 5.21 -3.89
N GLU A 28 -18.13 6.28 -4.62
CA GLU A 28 -18.20 6.26 -6.08
C GLU A 28 -16.85 5.85 -6.69
N THR A 29 -15.74 6.45 -6.23
CA THR A 29 -14.41 6.13 -6.75
C THR A 29 -13.98 4.72 -6.39
N ASN A 30 -14.10 4.32 -5.13
CA ASN A 30 -13.54 3.06 -4.67
C ASN A 30 -14.45 1.87 -5.02
N LEU A 31 -15.72 1.92 -4.66
CA LEU A 31 -16.63 0.80 -4.88
C LEU A 31 -17.15 0.75 -6.32
N LEU A 32 -17.80 1.82 -6.77
CA LEU A 32 -18.37 1.83 -8.13
C LEU A 32 -17.27 1.78 -9.20
N GLY A 33 -16.14 2.47 -8.98
CA GLY A 33 -14.98 2.37 -9.87
C GLY A 33 -14.48 0.94 -10.01
N THR A 34 -14.39 0.18 -8.90
CA THR A 34 -14.02 -1.24 -8.92
C THR A 34 -15.07 -2.10 -9.63
N ILE A 35 -16.36 -1.85 -9.39
CA ILE A 35 -17.45 -2.56 -10.09
C ILE A 35 -17.35 -2.31 -11.59
N ASN A 36 -17.07 -1.10 -12.04
CA ASN A 36 -16.89 -0.79 -13.47
C ASN A 36 -15.74 -1.60 -14.10
N VAL A 37 -14.63 -1.80 -13.37
CA VAL A 37 -13.53 -2.67 -13.84
C VAL A 37 -13.98 -4.13 -13.90
N LEU A 38 -14.69 -4.63 -12.89
CA LEU A 38 -15.24 -5.99 -12.88
C LEU A 38 -16.22 -6.21 -14.04
N GLU A 39 -17.10 -5.25 -14.33
CA GLU A 39 -18.00 -5.30 -15.50
C GLU A 39 -17.24 -5.27 -16.83
N ALA A 40 -16.13 -4.52 -16.93
CA ALA A 40 -15.27 -4.55 -18.10
C ALA A 40 -14.61 -5.94 -18.27
N LEU A 41 -14.11 -6.53 -17.17
CA LEU A 41 -13.54 -7.89 -17.17
C LEU A 41 -14.55 -8.96 -17.62
N ARG A 42 -15.84 -8.84 -17.28
CA ARG A 42 -16.90 -9.76 -17.73
C ARG A 42 -17.07 -9.80 -19.26
N LYS A 43 -16.68 -8.72 -19.96
CA LYS A 43 -16.76 -8.61 -21.42
C LYS A 43 -15.54 -9.19 -22.13
N ILE A 44 -14.45 -9.47 -21.41
CA ILE A 44 -13.21 -10.05 -21.96
C ILE A 44 -13.45 -11.52 -22.31
N ARG A 45 -12.99 -11.93 -23.50
CA ARG A 45 -13.14 -13.30 -24.04
C ARG A 45 -11.82 -14.07 -24.08
N HIS A 46 -10.70 -13.41 -23.92
CA HIS A 46 -9.35 -14.00 -23.86
C HIS A 46 -8.90 -14.18 -22.40
N LYS A 47 -7.80 -14.90 -22.19
CA LYS A 47 -7.20 -15.07 -20.86
C LYS A 47 -6.72 -13.72 -20.33
N CYS A 48 -7.11 -13.38 -19.09
CA CYS A 48 -6.65 -12.15 -18.44
C CYS A 48 -6.53 -12.37 -16.92
N THR A 49 -5.44 -11.92 -16.35
CA THR A 49 -5.15 -11.98 -14.92
C THR A 49 -5.32 -10.62 -14.28
N ALA A 50 -6.17 -10.50 -13.27
CA ALA A 50 -6.47 -9.24 -12.62
C ALA A 50 -6.09 -9.25 -11.13
N VAL A 51 -5.30 -8.28 -10.71
CA VAL A 51 -4.94 -8.05 -9.30
C VAL A 51 -5.58 -6.75 -8.83
N PHE A 52 -6.48 -6.85 -7.87
CA PHE A 52 -7.15 -5.71 -7.26
C PHE A 52 -6.46 -5.32 -5.97
N ILE A 53 -6.13 -4.03 -5.83
CA ILE A 53 -5.39 -3.53 -4.68
C ILE A 53 -6.36 -2.84 -3.71
N THR A 54 -6.41 -3.40 -2.50
CA THR A 54 -7.17 -2.83 -1.39
C THR A 54 -6.23 -2.27 -0.31
N SER A 55 -6.49 -2.50 0.96
CA SER A 55 -5.73 -1.89 2.04
C SER A 55 -5.79 -2.75 3.30
N ASP A 56 -4.83 -2.59 4.20
CA ASP A 56 -4.92 -3.06 5.59
C ASP A 56 -6.15 -2.49 6.32
N LYS A 57 -6.68 -1.36 5.85
CA LYS A 57 -7.89 -0.72 6.38
C LYS A 57 -9.20 -1.38 5.91
N SER A 58 -9.14 -2.39 5.03
CA SER A 58 -10.31 -3.22 4.70
C SER A 58 -10.73 -4.13 5.85
N TYR A 59 -9.86 -4.37 6.82
CA TYR A 59 -10.20 -5.12 8.03
C TYR A 59 -11.00 -4.30 9.03
N LYS A 60 -11.94 -4.93 9.71
CA LYS A 60 -12.58 -4.38 10.90
C LYS A 60 -11.53 -4.27 12.02
N ASN A 61 -11.08 -3.06 12.29
CA ASN A 61 -9.96 -2.86 13.19
C ASN A 61 -10.37 -3.11 14.66
N LYS A 62 -9.80 -4.17 15.23
CA LYS A 62 -9.91 -4.59 16.64
C LYS A 62 -8.56 -4.48 17.37
N GLU A 63 -7.59 -3.79 16.79
CA GLU A 63 -6.22 -3.61 17.32
C GLU A 63 -5.52 -4.92 17.71
N ILE A 64 -5.61 -5.94 16.85
CA ILE A 64 -5.13 -7.29 17.11
C ILE A 64 -3.60 -7.34 17.04
N LYS A 65 -2.95 -7.70 18.17
CA LYS A 65 -1.47 -7.75 18.31
C LYS A 65 -0.78 -8.75 17.36
N ARG A 66 -1.43 -9.88 17.03
CA ARG A 66 -0.87 -10.88 16.11
C ARG A 66 -0.77 -10.41 14.65
N GLY A 67 -1.37 -9.27 14.35
CA GLY A 67 -1.58 -8.81 12.98
C GLY A 67 -2.75 -9.52 12.29
N TYR A 68 -3.40 -8.81 11.34
CA TYR A 68 -4.52 -9.33 10.59
C TYR A 68 -4.07 -10.38 9.59
N VAL A 69 -4.79 -11.51 9.54
CA VAL A 69 -4.69 -12.55 8.51
C VAL A 69 -5.80 -12.38 7.49
N GLU A 70 -5.65 -12.99 6.31
CA GLU A 70 -6.52 -12.74 5.17
C GLU A 70 -8.00 -13.13 5.40
N ASN A 71 -8.26 -14.05 6.32
CA ASN A 71 -9.61 -14.52 6.69
C ASN A 71 -10.23 -13.73 7.86
N ASP A 72 -9.57 -12.71 8.39
CA ASP A 72 -10.14 -11.86 9.43
C ASP A 72 -11.29 -11.01 8.87
N GLU A 73 -12.20 -10.60 9.75
CA GLU A 73 -13.42 -9.85 9.44
C GLU A 73 -13.11 -8.55 8.69
N LEU A 74 -13.81 -8.34 7.58
CA LEU A 74 -13.75 -7.09 6.81
C LEU A 74 -14.70 -6.05 7.41
N GLY A 75 -14.38 -4.75 7.22
CA GLY A 75 -15.23 -3.66 7.66
C GLY A 75 -14.41 -2.39 7.94
N GLY A 76 -15.08 -1.31 8.29
CA GLY A 76 -14.41 -0.06 8.59
C GLY A 76 -15.35 0.93 9.25
N SER A 77 -14.83 1.75 10.16
CA SER A 77 -15.60 2.75 10.90
C SER A 77 -15.65 4.11 10.21
N ASP A 78 -14.77 4.35 9.24
CA ASP A 78 -14.76 5.56 8.42
C ASP A 78 -15.11 5.23 6.96
N PRO A 79 -15.53 6.23 6.14
CA PRO A 79 -15.98 5.98 4.77
C PRO A 79 -14.89 5.36 3.88
N TYR A 80 -13.61 5.70 4.09
CA TYR A 80 -12.50 5.10 3.33
C TYR A 80 -12.35 3.62 3.67
N SER A 81 -12.22 3.30 4.95
CA SER A 81 -12.04 1.92 5.43
C SER A 81 -13.23 1.03 5.03
N ALA A 82 -14.45 1.55 5.23
CA ALA A 82 -15.69 0.87 4.83
C ALA A 82 -15.73 0.63 3.32
N SER A 83 -15.36 1.62 2.49
CA SER A 83 -15.32 1.45 1.04
C SER A 83 -14.33 0.37 0.60
N LYS A 84 -13.17 0.27 1.26
CA LYS A 84 -12.17 -0.78 0.96
C LYS A 84 -12.65 -2.18 1.37
N GLY A 85 -13.36 -2.31 2.48
CA GLY A 85 -14.01 -3.57 2.87
C GLY A 85 -15.12 -3.97 1.89
N ALA A 86 -15.97 -3.03 1.50
CA ALA A 86 -17.06 -3.26 0.53
C ALA A 86 -16.54 -3.65 -0.87
N VAL A 87 -15.42 -3.06 -1.31
CA VAL A 87 -14.73 -3.45 -2.56
C VAL A 87 -14.41 -4.94 -2.55
N GLU A 88 -13.87 -5.48 -1.47
CA GLU A 88 -13.53 -6.89 -1.40
C GLU A 88 -14.76 -7.80 -1.40
N ILE A 89 -15.83 -7.38 -0.72
CA ILE A 89 -17.13 -8.10 -0.74
C ILE A 89 -17.69 -8.12 -2.18
N ALA A 90 -17.62 -6.98 -2.89
CA ALA A 90 -18.06 -6.91 -4.28
C ALA A 90 -17.22 -7.83 -5.19
N ILE A 91 -15.88 -7.80 -5.07
CA ILE A 91 -14.99 -8.67 -5.83
C ILE A 91 -15.32 -10.14 -5.59
N GLN A 92 -15.49 -10.57 -4.33
CA GLN A 92 -15.85 -11.94 -3.99
C GLN A 92 -17.21 -12.35 -4.55
N SER A 93 -18.19 -11.44 -4.52
CA SER A 93 -19.51 -11.67 -5.13
C SER A 93 -19.39 -11.90 -6.64
N TYR A 94 -18.63 -11.06 -7.34
CA TYR A 94 -18.41 -11.19 -8.78
C TYR A 94 -17.66 -12.48 -9.15
N ILE A 95 -16.64 -12.87 -8.37
CA ILE A 95 -15.89 -14.10 -8.57
C ILE A 95 -16.84 -15.30 -8.48
N LYS A 96 -17.64 -15.36 -7.41
CA LYS A 96 -18.57 -16.48 -7.17
C LYS A 96 -19.70 -16.54 -8.20
N SER A 97 -20.14 -15.39 -8.72
CA SER A 97 -21.27 -15.31 -9.65
C SER A 97 -20.88 -15.45 -11.12
N PHE A 98 -19.74 -14.86 -11.52
CA PHE A 98 -19.43 -14.64 -12.94
C PHE A 98 -18.08 -15.20 -13.40
N PHE A 99 -17.11 -15.43 -12.49
CA PHE A 99 -15.74 -15.78 -12.87
C PHE A 99 -15.32 -17.21 -12.46
N LYS A 100 -16.24 -18.09 -12.09
CA LYS A 100 -15.91 -19.45 -11.58
C LYS A 100 -15.14 -20.33 -12.57
N LYS A 101 -15.39 -20.22 -13.87
CA LYS A 101 -14.86 -21.10 -14.92
C LYS A 101 -14.64 -20.34 -16.23
N ASN A 102 -14.07 -19.15 -16.19
CA ASN A 102 -13.79 -18.40 -17.38
C ASN A 102 -12.28 -18.11 -17.49
N ASN A 103 -11.90 -17.43 -18.55
CA ASN A 103 -10.50 -17.07 -18.79
C ASN A 103 -9.98 -15.96 -17.88
N ILE A 104 -10.77 -15.51 -16.89
CA ILE A 104 -10.40 -14.41 -16.01
C ILE A 104 -10.01 -14.95 -14.64
N SER A 105 -8.76 -14.72 -14.23
CA SER A 105 -8.26 -15.00 -12.90
C SER A 105 -8.17 -13.71 -12.09
N ILE A 106 -8.69 -13.71 -10.85
CA ILE A 106 -8.74 -12.51 -9.99
C ILE A 106 -8.15 -12.83 -8.63
N ALA A 107 -7.28 -11.94 -8.11
CA ALA A 107 -6.81 -11.99 -6.72
C ALA A 107 -6.72 -10.60 -6.12
N ILE A 108 -6.60 -10.51 -4.79
CA ILE A 108 -6.62 -9.27 -4.03
C ILE A 108 -5.28 -9.08 -3.30
N GLY A 109 -4.69 -7.91 -3.44
CA GLY A 109 -3.52 -7.49 -2.68
C GLY A 109 -3.88 -6.45 -1.62
N ARG A 110 -3.58 -6.70 -0.34
CA ARG A 110 -3.75 -5.77 0.77
C ARG A 110 -2.40 -5.26 1.22
N ALA A 111 -2.22 -3.95 1.28
CA ALA A 111 -1.00 -3.35 1.79
C ALA A 111 -1.32 -2.24 2.80
N GLY A 112 -0.45 -2.09 3.78
CA GLY A 112 -0.50 -1.00 4.76
C GLY A 112 0.54 0.07 4.46
N ASN A 113 0.44 1.16 5.12
CA ASN A 113 1.26 2.40 5.13
C ASN A 113 2.51 2.40 4.24
N VAL A 114 2.28 2.66 2.97
CA VAL A 114 3.32 2.73 1.93
C VAL A 114 3.91 4.14 1.91
N ILE A 115 5.23 4.22 1.87
CA ILE A 115 5.99 5.47 1.73
C ILE A 115 6.98 5.35 0.57
N GLY A 116 7.34 6.48 -0.03
CA GLY A 116 8.27 6.57 -1.15
C GLY A 116 8.35 7.98 -1.67
N GLY A 117 9.16 8.22 -2.68
CA GLY A 117 9.22 9.50 -3.37
C GLY A 117 7.93 9.81 -4.13
N GLY A 118 7.66 11.11 -4.35
CA GLY A 118 6.55 11.57 -5.19
C GLY A 118 5.17 11.60 -4.52
N ASP A 119 5.03 11.27 -3.24
CA ASP A 119 3.79 11.49 -2.49
C ASP A 119 3.72 12.94 -1.99
N TRP A 120 2.78 13.71 -2.52
CA TRP A 120 2.53 15.10 -2.14
C TRP A 120 1.19 15.27 -1.42
N SER A 121 0.56 14.16 -1.00
CA SER A 121 -0.74 14.18 -0.34
C SER A 121 -0.68 14.95 0.98
N GLU A 122 -1.70 15.74 1.24
CA GLU A 122 -1.85 16.46 2.49
C GLU A 122 -2.31 15.54 3.63
N ASN A 123 -2.01 15.94 4.85
CA ASN A 123 -2.39 15.20 6.07
C ASN A 123 -1.77 13.80 6.19
N ARG A 124 -0.70 13.52 5.46
CA ARG A 124 0.17 12.39 5.66
C ARG A 124 1.48 12.84 6.28
N ILE A 125 1.89 12.18 7.35
CA ILE A 125 3.03 12.65 8.17
C ILE A 125 4.33 12.83 7.36
N LEU A 126 4.64 11.92 6.42
CA LEU A 126 5.88 12.01 5.66
C LEU A 126 5.86 13.17 4.67
N PRO A 127 4.87 13.32 3.75
CA PRO A 127 4.75 14.52 2.92
C PRO A 127 4.71 15.82 3.72
N ASP A 128 4.03 15.85 4.87
CA ASP A 128 3.95 17.03 5.74
C ASP A 128 5.33 17.38 6.32
N CYS A 129 6.14 16.40 6.72
CA CYS A 129 7.53 16.60 7.14
C CYS A 129 8.35 17.22 6.02
N ILE A 130 8.33 16.60 4.85
CA ILE A 130 9.12 17.03 3.68
C ILE A 130 8.76 18.46 3.27
N LYS A 131 7.46 18.76 3.11
CA LYS A 131 6.97 20.10 2.74
C LYS A 131 7.34 21.16 3.77
N SER A 132 7.30 20.83 5.06
CA SER A 132 7.63 21.77 6.13
C SER A 132 9.14 22.01 6.20
N TRP A 133 9.95 20.95 6.19
CA TRP A 133 11.40 21.05 6.33
C TRP A 133 12.08 21.68 5.11
N SER A 134 11.59 21.43 3.88
CA SER A 134 12.10 22.10 2.69
C SER A 134 11.93 23.62 2.75
N ARG A 135 10.90 24.08 3.48
CA ARG A 135 10.63 25.50 3.74
C ARG A 135 11.22 26.01 5.07
N LYS A 136 12.06 25.21 5.74
CA LYS A 136 12.64 25.50 7.07
C LYS A 136 11.58 25.75 8.14
N ARG A 137 10.39 25.12 8.00
CA ARG A 137 9.25 25.25 8.94
C ARG A 137 9.16 24.02 9.85
N GLU A 138 8.50 24.21 10.99
CA GLU A 138 8.19 23.14 11.94
C GLU A 138 7.03 22.29 11.40
N VAL A 139 7.12 20.96 11.56
CA VAL A 139 6.01 20.05 11.28
C VAL A 139 5.21 19.75 12.56
N ILE A 140 3.89 19.66 12.44
CA ILE A 140 3.00 19.37 13.56
C ILE A 140 2.61 17.88 13.52
N MET A 141 2.94 17.15 14.59
CA MET A 141 2.50 15.77 14.80
C MET A 141 1.27 15.72 15.69
N ARG A 142 0.22 15.02 15.21
CA ARG A 142 -1.05 14.87 15.94
C ARG A 142 -1.09 13.60 16.80
N SER A 143 -0.56 12.49 16.29
CA SER A 143 -0.63 11.15 16.89
C SER A 143 0.76 10.49 16.94
N PRO A 144 1.71 10.99 17.76
CA PRO A 144 3.11 10.54 17.76
C PRO A 144 3.28 9.07 18.12
N ASN A 145 2.39 8.51 18.95
CA ASN A 145 2.48 7.15 19.47
C ASN A 145 1.74 6.11 18.62
N SER A 146 0.97 6.52 17.61
CA SER A 146 0.31 5.57 16.71
C SER A 146 1.34 4.77 15.92
N THR A 147 1.15 3.44 15.85
CA THR A 147 2.05 2.53 15.15
C THR A 147 1.53 2.20 13.76
N ARG A 148 2.44 2.05 12.81
CA ARG A 148 2.08 1.71 11.43
C ARG A 148 3.13 0.76 10.82
N PRO A 149 2.70 -0.16 9.94
CA PRO A 149 3.61 -1.06 9.23
C PRO A 149 4.26 -0.35 8.02
N TRP A 150 5.19 0.58 8.31
CA TRP A 150 5.87 1.36 7.27
C TRP A 150 6.65 0.48 6.31
N GLN A 151 6.39 0.61 5.01
CA GLN A 151 7.11 -0.08 3.96
C GLN A 151 7.35 0.84 2.75
N HIS A 152 8.42 0.59 2.00
CA HIS A 152 8.67 1.31 0.76
C HIS A 152 7.68 0.90 -0.33
N VAL A 153 7.34 1.83 -1.23
CA VAL A 153 6.40 1.58 -2.33
C VAL A 153 6.79 0.38 -3.21
N PHE A 154 8.08 0.09 -3.33
CA PHE A 154 8.56 -1.06 -4.10
C PHE A 154 8.17 -2.41 -3.49
N GLU A 155 7.97 -2.47 -2.17
CA GLU A 155 7.59 -3.71 -1.49
C GLU A 155 6.22 -4.23 -1.94
N PRO A 156 5.12 -3.47 -1.78
CA PRO A 156 3.84 -3.97 -2.23
C PRO A 156 3.77 -4.12 -3.75
N ILE A 157 4.44 -3.26 -4.54
CA ILE A 157 4.48 -3.40 -6.00
C ILE A 157 5.12 -4.73 -6.40
N SER A 158 6.27 -5.11 -5.82
CA SER A 158 6.88 -6.42 -6.07
C SER A 158 5.96 -7.58 -5.67
N GLY A 159 5.20 -7.39 -4.58
CA GLY A 159 4.21 -8.36 -4.13
C GLY A 159 3.04 -8.50 -5.10
N TYR A 160 2.54 -7.40 -5.64
CA TYR A 160 1.44 -7.42 -6.63
C TYR A 160 1.87 -8.07 -7.94
N LEU A 161 3.10 -7.79 -8.41
CA LEU A 161 3.66 -8.42 -9.60
C LEU A 161 3.86 -9.92 -9.39
N ALA A 162 4.41 -10.32 -8.23
CA ALA A 162 4.56 -11.73 -7.87
C ALA A 162 3.20 -12.44 -7.75
N LEU A 163 2.18 -11.79 -7.19
CA LEU A 163 0.83 -12.32 -7.14
C LEU A 163 0.24 -12.50 -8.53
N GLY A 164 0.38 -11.50 -9.41
CA GLY A 164 -0.08 -11.57 -10.80
C GLY A 164 0.57 -12.73 -11.56
N GLN A 165 1.89 -12.87 -11.46
CA GLN A 165 2.66 -13.96 -12.08
C GLN A 165 2.20 -15.34 -11.60
N GLN A 166 2.04 -15.50 -10.29
CA GLN A 166 1.58 -16.77 -9.71
C GLN A 166 0.12 -17.08 -10.04
N LEU A 167 -0.75 -16.07 -10.06
CA LEU A 167 -2.15 -16.23 -10.42
C LEU A 167 -2.36 -16.61 -11.88
N GLU A 168 -1.51 -16.09 -12.78
CA GLU A 168 -1.53 -16.40 -14.22
C GLU A 168 -1.28 -17.89 -14.48
N SER A 169 -0.32 -18.46 -13.75
CA SER A 169 0.11 -19.86 -13.91
C SER A 169 -0.65 -20.85 -13.01
N ASN A 170 -1.34 -20.37 -11.98
CA ASN A 170 -1.95 -21.24 -10.98
C ASN A 170 -3.31 -20.74 -10.48
N PHE A 171 -4.37 -21.36 -10.99
CA PHE A 171 -5.75 -21.00 -10.66
C PHE A 171 -6.13 -21.17 -9.18
N LYS A 172 -5.34 -21.88 -8.36
CA LYS A 172 -5.59 -22.02 -6.91
C LYS A 172 -5.61 -20.66 -6.17
N PHE A 173 -4.98 -19.63 -6.75
CA PHE A 173 -4.99 -18.29 -6.19
C PHE A 173 -6.16 -17.43 -6.63
N HIS A 174 -7.01 -17.96 -7.50
CA HIS A 174 -8.23 -17.28 -7.91
C HIS A 174 -9.19 -17.10 -6.73
N GLY A 175 -9.59 -15.85 -6.50
CA GLY A 175 -10.43 -15.47 -5.37
C GLY A 175 -9.68 -15.22 -4.06
N GLU A 176 -8.38 -15.47 -4.01
CA GLU A 176 -7.58 -15.33 -2.81
C GLU A 176 -7.13 -13.89 -2.54
N ALA A 177 -7.03 -13.53 -1.27
CA ALA A 177 -6.42 -12.30 -0.81
C ALA A 177 -5.04 -12.56 -0.20
N PHE A 178 -4.13 -11.58 -0.34
CA PHE A 178 -2.78 -11.64 0.22
C PHE A 178 -2.39 -10.34 0.89
N ASN A 179 -1.82 -10.43 2.08
CA ASN A 179 -1.26 -9.30 2.82
C ASN A 179 0.21 -9.06 2.43
N PHE A 180 0.52 -7.81 2.13
CA PHE A 180 1.89 -7.35 1.84
C PHE A 180 2.31 -6.27 2.85
N GLY A 181 3.31 -6.56 3.63
CA GLY A 181 3.80 -5.68 4.69
C GLY A 181 5.26 -5.95 5.05
N PRO A 182 5.88 -5.09 5.87
CA PRO A 182 7.27 -5.20 6.22
C PRO A 182 7.54 -6.44 7.08
N LYS A 183 8.78 -6.94 7.00
CA LYS A 183 9.26 -8.07 7.82
C LYS A 183 9.51 -7.69 9.29
N GLU A 184 9.42 -6.41 9.62
CA GLU A 184 9.78 -5.88 10.94
C GLU A 184 8.93 -6.53 12.06
N LYS A 185 9.62 -6.96 13.12
CA LYS A 185 8.99 -7.47 14.34
C LYS A 185 8.58 -6.34 15.28
N LYS A 186 9.31 -5.21 15.24
CA LYS A 186 9.09 -4.05 16.10
C LYS A 186 8.08 -3.11 15.47
N ASP A 187 7.04 -2.81 16.22
CA ASP A 187 6.07 -1.79 15.82
C ASP A 187 6.74 -0.40 15.86
N ARG A 188 6.63 0.37 14.77
CA ARG A 188 7.24 1.69 14.60
C ARG A 188 6.18 2.76 14.75
N THR A 189 6.43 3.71 15.64
CA THR A 189 5.53 4.84 15.85
C THR A 189 5.72 5.92 14.79
N VAL A 190 4.76 6.85 14.70
CA VAL A 190 4.90 8.06 13.89
C VAL A 190 6.12 8.87 14.34
N LEU A 191 6.38 8.94 15.65
CA LEU A 191 7.56 9.63 16.18
C LEU A 191 8.88 8.94 15.76
N ASP A 192 8.92 7.60 15.71
CA ASP A 192 10.08 6.86 15.22
C ASP A 192 10.34 7.19 13.73
N LEU A 193 9.28 7.28 12.92
CA LEU A 193 9.39 7.68 11.51
C LEU A 193 10.00 9.08 11.37
N VAL A 194 9.46 10.05 12.09
CA VAL A 194 9.94 11.44 12.03
C VAL A 194 11.39 11.55 12.48
N LYS A 195 11.78 10.89 13.57
CA LYS A 195 13.15 10.86 14.06
C LYS A 195 14.13 10.24 13.05
N GLU A 196 13.77 9.13 12.43
CA GLU A 196 14.61 8.46 11.44
C GLU A 196 14.73 9.31 10.16
N MET A 197 13.64 9.92 9.68
CA MET A 197 13.67 10.87 8.57
C MET A 197 14.55 12.08 8.86
N ALA A 198 14.54 12.57 10.10
CA ALA A 198 15.33 13.73 10.54
C ALA A 198 16.85 13.50 10.41
N ILE A 199 17.32 12.25 10.49
CA ILE A 199 18.74 11.90 10.28
C ILE A 199 19.20 12.28 8.85
N HIS A 200 18.27 12.20 7.89
CA HIS A 200 18.55 12.46 6.48
C HIS A 200 18.29 13.91 6.05
N TRP A 201 17.81 14.78 6.95
CA TRP A 201 17.46 16.16 6.63
C TRP A 201 18.10 17.17 7.61
N LYS A 202 18.61 18.28 7.11
CA LYS A 202 19.24 19.30 7.97
C LYS A 202 18.19 20.26 8.56
N ASN A 203 18.46 20.76 9.78
CA ASN A 203 17.65 21.80 10.43
C ASN A 203 16.15 21.46 10.58
N VAL A 204 15.86 20.22 10.96
CA VAL A 204 14.49 19.75 11.15
C VAL A 204 13.93 20.16 12.51
N LYS A 205 12.66 20.58 12.50
CA LYS A 205 11.90 20.89 13.71
C LYS A 205 10.53 20.22 13.65
N TRP A 206 10.04 19.79 14.79
CA TRP A 206 8.67 19.28 14.93
C TRP A 206 8.09 19.66 16.28
N LYS A 207 6.75 19.73 16.32
CA LYS A 207 5.98 19.98 17.54
C LYS A 207 4.85 18.96 17.65
N ILE A 208 4.62 18.48 18.86
CA ILE A 208 3.51 17.57 19.16
C ILE A 208 2.31 18.42 19.57
N LYS A 209 1.21 18.34 18.80
CA LYS A 209 -0.10 18.93 19.11
C LYS A 209 -1.17 17.84 18.95
N PRO A 210 -1.50 17.09 20.01
CA PRO A 210 -2.48 16.04 19.94
C PRO A 210 -3.85 16.57 19.48
N ASN A 211 -4.49 15.88 18.54
CA ASN A 211 -5.85 16.21 18.13
C ASN A 211 -6.82 15.13 18.65
N LYS A 212 -7.65 15.48 19.64
CA LYS A 212 -8.63 14.58 20.25
C LYS A 212 -9.87 14.34 19.37
N LYS A 213 -10.08 15.12 18.30
CA LYS A 213 -11.29 15.05 17.46
C LYS A 213 -11.28 13.98 16.38
N MET A 214 -10.11 13.45 16.02
CA MET A 214 -10.00 12.39 15.00
C MET A 214 -9.48 11.12 15.66
N HIS A 215 -10.30 10.08 15.68
CA HIS A 215 -9.89 8.77 16.16
C HIS A 215 -8.98 8.13 15.11
N GLU A 216 -7.67 8.09 15.39
CA GLU A 216 -6.73 7.28 14.62
C GLU A 216 -6.49 5.96 15.36
N ALA A 217 -6.63 4.84 14.66
CA ALA A 217 -6.30 3.53 15.21
C ALA A 217 -4.90 3.51 15.81
N GLY A 218 -4.77 3.04 17.05
CA GLY A 218 -3.49 2.95 17.75
C GLY A 218 -2.58 1.89 17.15
N LEU A 219 -3.14 0.72 16.82
CA LEU A 219 -2.43 -0.42 16.25
C LEU A 219 -3.10 -0.90 14.95
N LEU A 220 -2.32 -1.01 13.89
CA LEU A 220 -2.69 -1.68 12.65
C LEU A 220 -1.47 -2.45 12.15
N LYS A 221 -1.60 -3.78 12.03
CA LYS A 221 -0.51 -4.69 11.68
C LYS A 221 -1.02 -5.80 10.77
N LEU A 222 -0.25 -6.15 9.75
CA LEU A 222 -0.53 -7.25 8.85
C LEU A 222 0.30 -8.49 9.20
N ASN A 223 -0.30 -9.65 9.09
CA ASN A 223 0.39 -10.93 9.08
C ASN A 223 0.56 -11.39 7.63
N CYS A 224 1.79 -11.42 7.16
CA CYS A 224 2.13 -11.75 5.78
C CYS A 224 2.61 -13.20 5.59
N LYS A 225 2.27 -14.10 6.53
CA LYS A 225 2.70 -15.52 6.45
C LYS A 225 2.18 -16.20 5.19
N LYS A 226 0.97 -15.90 4.73
CA LYS A 226 0.38 -16.48 3.52
C LYS A 226 1.20 -16.09 2.28
N ALA A 227 1.49 -14.82 2.06
CA ALA A 227 2.33 -14.36 0.95
C ALA A 227 3.72 -15.01 0.99
N LYS A 228 4.31 -15.12 2.18
CA LYS A 228 5.60 -15.81 2.36
C LYS A 228 5.53 -17.28 1.97
N ASN A 229 4.52 -18.00 2.44
CA ASN A 229 4.47 -19.46 2.30
C ASN A 229 4.02 -19.89 0.89
N GLU A 230 3.07 -19.17 0.30
CA GLU A 230 2.42 -19.57 -0.94
C GLU A 230 3.02 -18.87 -2.17
N LEU A 231 3.27 -17.55 -2.09
CA LEU A 231 3.89 -16.80 -3.19
C LEU A 231 5.43 -16.79 -3.12
N LYS A 232 6.02 -17.27 -2.01
CA LYS A 232 7.46 -17.12 -1.71
C LYS A 232 7.92 -15.66 -1.74
N TRP A 233 7.00 -14.74 -1.49
CA TRP A 233 7.29 -13.31 -1.44
C TRP A 233 7.78 -12.90 -0.05
N PHE A 234 8.82 -12.07 -0.02
CA PHE A 234 9.40 -11.50 1.19
C PHE A 234 9.74 -10.04 0.93
N SER A 235 9.58 -9.19 1.94
CA SER A 235 10.04 -7.81 1.83
C SER A 235 11.56 -7.75 1.63
N THR A 236 11.99 -6.88 0.74
CA THR A 236 13.39 -6.72 0.31
C THR A 236 14.15 -5.78 1.25
N LEU A 237 13.54 -4.65 1.62
CA LEU A 237 14.17 -3.61 2.43
C LEU A 237 13.87 -3.81 3.92
N ASN A 238 14.79 -3.34 4.76
CA ASN A 238 14.50 -3.09 6.17
C ASN A 238 14.01 -1.65 6.39
N TYR A 239 13.59 -1.33 7.61
CA TYR A 239 13.04 -0.02 7.95
C TYR A 239 14.00 1.14 7.61
N LYS A 240 15.28 1.04 7.99
CA LYS A 240 16.28 2.10 7.70
C LYS A 240 16.48 2.31 6.20
N GLN A 241 16.55 1.24 5.42
CA GLN A 241 16.65 1.31 3.96
C GLN A 241 15.41 1.97 3.34
N THR A 242 14.21 1.63 3.83
CA THR A 242 12.95 2.25 3.42
C THR A 242 12.98 3.77 3.63
N ILE A 243 13.36 4.22 4.82
CA ILE A 243 13.45 5.65 5.15
C ILE A 243 14.53 6.35 4.33
N LYS A 244 15.71 5.73 4.21
CA LYS A 244 16.83 6.28 3.45
C LYS A 244 16.44 6.54 2.00
N LEU A 245 15.93 5.53 1.29
CA LEU A 245 15.52 5.69 -0.12
C LEU A 245 14.46 6.79 -0.29
N THR A 246 13.45 6.80 0.60
CA THR A 246 12.43 7.84 0.57
C THR A 246 13.02 9.24 0.79
N ALA A 247 13.88 9.41 1.79
CA ALA A 247 14.52 10.70 2.09
C ALA A 247 15.44 11.17 0.95
N GLU A 248 16.24 10.26 0.38
CA GLU A 248 17.14 10.55 -0.73
C GLU A 248 16.37 11.03 -1.96
N TRP A 249 15.25 10.38 -2.31
CA TRP A 249 14.43 10.81 -3.43
C TRP A 249 13.96 12.27 -3.28
N TYR A 250 13.43 12.63 -2.11
CA TYR A 250 12.97 14.00 -1.87
C TYR A 250 14.13 15.02 -1.80
N LYS A 251 15.29 14.63 -1.29
CA LYS A 251 16.47 15.50 -1.30
C LYS A 251 16.92 15.82 -2.73
N GLU A 252 16.97 14.82 -3.61
CA GLU A 252 17.33 15.05 -5.01
C GLU A 252 16.28 15.91 -5.73
N TYR A 253 14.99 15.68 -5.46
CA TYR A 253 13.91 16.51 -5.97
C TYR A 253 14.07 17.98 -5.61
N TYR A 254 14.41 18.31 -4.34
CA TYR A 254 14.59 19.71 -3.93
C TYR A 254 15.95 20.29 -4.28
N ASN A 255 16.96 19.46 -4.47
CA ASN A 255 18.28 19.91 -4.90
C ASN A 255 18.35 20.20 -6.40
N ASN A 256 17.44 19.69 -7.20
CA ASN A 256 17.38 19.85 -8.66
C ASN A 256 18.71 19.51 -9.38
N LYS A 257 19.50 18.57 -8.82
CA LYS A 257 20.81 18.20 -9.39
C LYS A 257 20.73 17.10 -10.43
N LEU A 258 19.73 16.22 -10.28
CA LEU A 258 19.50 15.05 -11.13
C LEU A 258 18.07 15.07 -11.67
N ASP A 259 17.87 14.46 -12.82
CA ASP A 259 16.51 14.15 -13.28
C ASP A 259 15.86 13.19 -12.28
N ILE A 260 14.69 13.55 -11.80
CA ILE A 260 13.97 12.75 -10.81
C ILE A 260 13.51 11.39 -11.35
N GLN A 261 13.38 11.27 -12.68
CA GLN A 261 13.14 10.00 -13.34
C GLN A 261 14.36 9.08 -13.19
N ASP A 262 15.56 9.61 -13.44
CA ASP A 262 16.81 8.86 -13.26
C ASP A 262 17.01 8.41 -11.82
N VAL A 263 16.73 9.30 -10.85
CA VAL A 263 16.73 8.95 -9.42
C VAL A 263 15.80 7.79 -9.13
N SER A 264 14.59 7.81 -9.68
CA SER A 264 13.60 6.75 -9.50
C SER A 264 14.05 5.44 -10.13
N ILE A 265 14.60 5.47 -11.36
CA ILE A 265 15.14 4.30 -12.05
C ILE A 265 16.32 3.70 -11.27
N ASN A 266 17.23 4.54 -10.78
CA ASN A 266 18.36 4.09 -9.96
C ASN A 266 17.90 3.42 -8.67
N GLN A 267 16.87 3.94 -8.00
CA GLN A 267 16.30 3.32 -6.81
C GLN A 267 15.62 1.98 -7.12
N ILE A 268 14.93 1.86 -8.26
CA ILE A 268 14.36 0.58 -8.73
C ILE A 268 15.48 -0.44 -8.96
N ASN A 269 16.54 -0.08 -9.67
CA ASN A 269 17.68 -0.95 -9.93
C ASN A 269 18.38 -1.37 -8.63
N TYR A 270 18.55 -0.45 -7.70
CA TYR A 270 19.08 -0.76 -6.37
C TYR A 270 18.21 -1.78 -5.62
N TYR A 271 16.89 -1.59 -5.63
CA TYR A 271 15.93 -2.50 -5.03
C TYR A 271 16.00 -3.90 -5.64
N ILE A 272 16.01 -3.99 -6.98
CA ILE A 272 16.12 -5.25 -7.72
C ILE A 272 17.44 -5.96 -7.39
N ASN A 273 18.55 -5.24 -7.32
CA ASN A 273 19.86 -5.82 -6.99
C ASN A 273 19.88 -6.41 -5.57
N ILE A 274 19.29 -5.72 -4.58
CA ILE A 274 19.15 -6.27 -3.22
C ILE A 274 18.30 -7.55 -3.25
N ALA A 275 17.20 -7.53 -3.99
CA ALA A 275 16.30 -8.69 -4.09
C ALA A 275 17.01 -9.89 -4.76
N LYS A 276 17.77 -9.67 -5.83
CA LYS A 276 18.61 -10.70 -6.48
C LYS A 276 19.64 -11.29 -5.53
N ASN A 277 20.37 -10.45 -4.79
CA ASN A 277 21.34 -10.88 -3.80
C ASN A 277 20.71 -11.73 -2.68
N LYS A 278 19.45 -11.45 -2.35
CA LYS A 278 18.63 -12.23 -1.41
C LYS A 278 17.99 -13.46 -2.05
N LYS A 279 18.19 -13.69 -3.35
CA LYS A 279 17.62 -14.80 -4.13
C LYS A 279 16.10 -14.89 -4.01
N LEU A 280 15.41 -13.74 -4.03
CA LEU A 280 13.97 -13.70 -3.93
C LEU A 280 13.32 -14.29 -5.19
N SER A 281 12.22 -15.05 -5.03
CA SER A 281 11.61 -15.83 -6.12
C SER A 281 11.19 -15.01 -7.32
N TRP A 282 10.71 -13.80 -7.11
CA TRP A 282 10.25 -12.90 -8.17
C TRP A 282 11.38 -12.25 -9.00
N THR A 283 12.65 -12.50 -8.66
CA THR A 283 13.83 -12.00 -9.40
C THR A 283 14.45 -13.04 -10.35
N LYS A 284 13.84 -14.21 -10.45
CA LYS A 284 14.32 -15.32 -11.30
C LYS A 284 13.79 -15.23 -12.71
#